data_6de0a02c72fb59ce134acc30fcf4a70d
#
_entry.id   6de0a02c72fb59ce134acc30fcf4a70d
#
_cell.length_a   1.000
_cell.length_b   1.000
_cell.length_c   1.000
_cell.angle_alpha   90.00
_cell.angle_beta   90.00
_cell.angle_gamma   90.00
#
_symmetry.space_group_name_H-M   'P 1'
#
loop_
_entity.id
_entity.type
_entity.pdbx_description
1 polymer ?
#
loop_
_entity_poly.entity_id
_entity_poly.type
_entity_poly.pdbx_seq_one_letter_code
_entity_poly.pdbx_strand_id
1 'polypeptide(L)'
;MDNYENEFSSIKIGLASPEQIREWSYGEVTKPETINYRTLKPERDGLFCERIFGPMKDWECHCGKYKRVRYKGKVCERCGVEITRSKVRRERMGHIELAAPVSHIWYFKGIPSRLGLVLDISPRYLEKVLYFALYIVTDPGDTPLEKMQILNEKEYAEMRERYEDDFKAGMGAEAVKELLQGIDVAQLRDELTAELEGATGQKRVRLLKRLDVVDAFYHSGNKLEWMILDAIPVIPPDIRPMVQLDGGRFATSDLNDLYRRVINRNNRLKRLLELGAPEIIVRNEKRMLQESVDALIDNGRRGRPVTGPNNRPLKSLSDMLKGKQGRFRQNLLGKRVDYSGR
;
A
#
# COMPACT_ATOMS: atom_id res chain seq x y z
N MET A 1 22.11 26.38 12.55
CA MET A 1 22.98 25.19 12.61
C MET A 1 22.09 23.99 12.66
N ASP A 2 21.88 23.30 11.53
CA ASP A 2 21.29 21.96 11.42
C ASP A 2 21.04 21.63 9.94
N ASN A 3 22.08 21.86 9.09
CA ASN A 3 22.03 21.53 7.65
C ASN A 3 22.64 20.16 7.33
N TYR A 4 23.10 19.40 8.33
CA TYR A 4 23.78 18.10 8.13
C TYR A 4 22.87 16.88 8.14
N GLU A 5 21.59 17.00 8.52
CA GLU A 5 20.68 15.85 8.66
C GLU A 5 20.17 15.26 7.34
N ASN A 6 20.50 15.84 6.19
CA ASN A 6 20.03 15.39 4.88
C ASN A 6 21.15 14.93 3.92
N GLU A 7 22.38 14.74 4.42
CA GLU A 7 23.45 14.17 3.62
C GLU A 7 23.43 12.65 3.71
N PHE A 8 23.17 12.00 2.58
CA PHE A 8 23.22 10.54 2.45
C PHE A 8 24.17 10.18 1.30
N SER A 9 24.96 9.12 1.49
CA SER A 9 25.88 8.59 0.49
C SER A 9 25.22 7.56 -0.44
N SER A 10 24.15 6.92 0.02
CA SER A 10 23.48 5.87 -0.72
C SER A 10 21.98 5.80 -0.40
N ILE A 11 21.21 5.23 -1.33
CA ILE A 11 19.79 4.93 -1.16
C ILE A 11 19.60 3.44 -1.34
N LYS A 12 18.95 2.80 -0.36
CA LYS A 12 18.52 1.40 -0.44
C LYS A 12 17.02 1.33 -0.70
N ILE A 13 16.63 0.59 -1.74
CA ILE A 13 15.22 0.31 -2.04
C ILE A 13 14.93 -1.14 -1.61
N GLY A 14 13.87 -1.34 -0.86
CA GLY A 14 13.44 -2.64 -0.37
C GLY A 14 11.95 -2.69 -0.13
N LEU A 15 11.46 -3.86 0.29
CA LEU A 15 10.09 -4.04 0.77
C LEU A 15 10.01 -3.59 2.23
N ALA A 16 8.92 -2.95 2.60
CA ALA A 16 8.61 -2.63 3.98
C ALA A 16 7.64 -3.66 4.55
N SER A 17 7.94 -4.16 5.75
CA SER A 17 6.98 -4.98 6.50
C SER A 17 5.84 -4.12 7.05
N PRO A 18 4.69 -4.71 7.39
CA PRO A 18 3.62 -3.99 8.08
C PRO A 18 4.08 -3.36 9.40
N GLU A 19 4.95 -4.05 10.15
CA GLU A 19 5.54 -3.56 11.40
C GLU A 19 6.39 -2.32 11.15
N GLN A 20 7.20 -2.33 10.10
CA GLN A 20 8.02 -1.19 9.72
C GLN A 20 7.19 0.02 9.31
N ILE A 21 6.08 -0.18 8.61
CA ILE A 21 5.15 0.90 8.25
C ILE A 21 4.54 1.51 9.51
N ARG A 22 4.17 0.68 10.51
CA ARG A 22 3.65 1.16 11.79
C ARG A 22 4.71 1.88 12.62
N GLU A 23 5.96 1.42 12.57
CA GLU A 23 7.10 2.06 13.24
C GLU A 23 7.39 3.47 12.67
N TRP A 24 7.32 3.64 11.35
CA TRP A 24 7.47 4.96 10.74
C TRP A 24 6.33 5.92 11.04
N SER A 25 5.16 5.39 11.40
CA SER A 25 3.94 6.15 11.54
C SER A 25 3.81 6.80 12.92
N TYR A 26 3.37 8.04 12.93
CA TYR A 26 3.01 8.79 14.14
C TYR A 26 1.54 8.60 14.56
N GLY A 27 0.77 7.84 13.79
CA GLY A 27 -0.61 7.48 14.11
C GLY A 27 -1.43 7.01 12.93
N GLU A 28 -2.56 6.35 13.23
CA GLU A 28 -3.50 5.85 12.24
C GLU A 28 -4.41 6.99 11.73
N VAL A 29 -4.55 7.07 10.40
CA VAL A 29 -5.49 7.97 9.74
C VAL A 29 -6.79 7.20 9.50
N THR A 30 -7.83 7.53 10.27
CA THR A 30 -9.11 6.82 10.25
C THR A 30 -10.20 7.56 9.48
N LYS A 31 -10.04 8.89 9.31
CA LYS A 31 -11.04 9.76 8.69
C LYS A 31 -10.59 10.26 7.32
N PRO A 32 -11.51 10.29 6.33
CA PRO A 32 -11.20 10.81 4.99
C PRO A 32 -11.17 12.34 4.92
N GLU A 33 -11.64 13.03 5.97
CA GLU A 33 -11.69 14.49 6.02
C GLU A 33 -10.29 15.09 6.03
N THR A 34 -10.16 16.24 5.38
CA THR A 34 -8.91 17.00 5.28
C THR A 34 -8.87 18.16 6.25
N ILE A 35 -9.66 19.18 5.97
CA ILE A 35 -9.78 20.40 6.78
C ILE A 35 -11.25 20.72 7.02
N ASN A 36 -11.51 21.41 8.09
CA ASN A 36 -12.81 22.02 8.34
C ASN A 36 -12.89 23.33 7.55
N TYR A 37 -13.79 23.41 6.57
CA TYR A 37 -13.93 24.58 5.68
C TYR A 37 -14.34 25.86 6.39
N ARG A 38 -14.98 25.78 7.58
CA ARG A 38 -15.38 26.94 8.37
C ARG A 38 -14.21 27.51 9.17
N THR A 39 -13.43 26.64 9.80
CA THR A 39 -12.34 27.03 10.69
C THR A 39 -10.98 27.03 10.01
N LEU A 40 -10.86 26.44 8.82
CA LEU A 40 -9.63 26.21 8.05
C LEU A 40 -8.60 25.38 8.81
N LYS A 41 -9.01 24.69 9.86
CA LYS A 41 -8.14 23.82 10.66
C LYS A 41 -8.24 22.37 10.22
N PRO A 42 -7.14 21.61 10.31
CA PRO A 42 -7.15 20.17 10.04
C PRO A 42 -8.13 19.41 10.93
N GLU A 43 -8.87 18.48 10.35
CA GLU A 43 -9.74 17.59 11.12
C GLU A 43 -8.92 16.56 11.90
N ARG A 44 -9.43 16.23 13.09
CA ARG A 44 -8.79 15.24 13.94
C ARG A 44 -8.88 13.85 13.32
N ASP A 45 -7.77 13.08 13.36
CA ASP A 45 -7.61 11.75 12.80
C ASP A 45 -7.83 11.67 11.26
N GLY A 46 -7.85 12.83 10.61
CA GLY A 46 -7.92 12.98 9.15
C GLY A 46 -6.54 13.08 8.49
N LEU A 47 -6.57 13.27 7.16
CA LEU A 47 -5.37 13.30 6.32
C LEU A 47 -4.39 14.45 6.63
N PHE A 48 -4.80 15.47 7.36
CA PHE A 48 -3.96 16.62 7.76
C PHE A 48 -3.87 16.78 9.28
N CYS A 49 -4.27 15.78 10.06
CA CYS A 49 -4.34 15.81 11.52
C CYS A 49 -3.04 16.31 12.15
N GLU A 50 -3.13 17.34 13.01
CA GLU A 50 -1.98 17.91 13.69
C GLU A 50 -1.42 16.97 14.77
N ARG A 51 -2.23 16.08 15.32
CA ARG A 51 -1.78 15.08 16.30
C ARG A 51 -0.85 14.04 15.67
N ILE A 52 -1.14 13.65 14.43
CA ILE A 52 -0.35 12.64 13.68
C ILE A 52 0.86 13.32 13.00
N PHE A 53 0.63 14.37 12.26
CA PHE A 53 1.62 14.96 11.36
C PHE A 53 2.35 16.19 11.94
N GLY A 54 1.93 16.68 13.09
CA GLY A 54 2.50 17.88 13.72
C GLY A 54 1.69 19.15 13.50
N PRO A 55 2.06 20.23 14.21
CA PRO A 55 1.30 21.49 14.23
C PRO A 55 1.41 22.25 12.90
N MET A 56 0.38 23.04 12.59
CA MET A 56 0.34 23.94 11.43
C MET A 56 1.24 25.17 11.58
N LYS A 57 1.45 25.61 12.81
CA LYS A 57 2.29 26.76 13.14
C LYS A 57 3.37 26.35 14.14
N ASP A 58 4.53 26.97 14.01
CA ASP A 58 5.65 26.72 14.92
C ASP A 58 5.24 26.97 16.37
N TRP A 59 5.50 25.99 17.21
CA TRP A 59 5.33 26.07 18.66
C TRP A 59 3.90 26.36 19.14
N GLU A 60 2.89 26.08 18.30
CA GLU A 60 1.48 26.26 18.64
C GLU A 60 0.72 24.94 18.54
N CYS A 61 -0.05 24.59 19.58
CA CYS A 61 -0.95 23.43 19.52
C CYS A 61 -2.28 23.78 18.83
N HIS A 62 -3.01 22.78 18.38
CA HIS A 62 -4.28 22.94 17.66
C HIS A 62 -5.31 23.78 18.43
N CYS A 63 -5.46 23.55 19.74
CA CYS A 63 -6.42 24.29 20.59
C CYS A 63 -5.96 25.67 21.02
N GLY A 64 -4.71 26.06 20.75
CA GLY A 64 -4.14 27.35 21.12
C GLY A 64 -3.77 27.52 22.58
N LYS A 65 -3.83 26.46 23.42
CA LYS A 65 -3.44 26.51 24.84
C LYS A 65 -1.96 26.82 25.00
N TYR A 66 -1.12 26.23 24.18
CA TYR A 66 0.33 26.44 24.16
C TYR A 66 0.74 27.11 22.86
N LYS A 67 1.51 28.22 22.93
CA LYS A 67 1.89 29.05 21.78
C LYS A 67 3.33 29.53 21.80
N ARG A 68 4.19 28.99 22.68
CA ARG A 68 5.56 29.50 22.85
C ARG A 68 6.60 28.38 22.87
N VAL A 69 7.79 28.71 22.39
CA VAL A 69 9.00 27.84 22.37
C VAL A 69 9.31 27.17 23.70
N ARG A 70 9.02 27.83 24.82
CA ARG A 70 9.27 27.27 26.18
C ARG A 70 8.58 25.93 26.43
N TYR A 71 7.56 25.60 25.64
CA TYR A 71 6.81 24.34 25.74
C TYR A 71 7.27 23.29 24.74
N LYS A 72 8.44 23.47 24.10
CA LYS A 72 9.02 22.54 23.12
C LYS A 72 8.97 21.10 23.64
N GLY A 73 8.50 20.19 22.79
CA GLY A 73 8.42 18.75 23.07
C GLY A 73 7.26 18.33 23.99
N LYS A 74 6.49 19.30 24.53
CA LYS A 74 5.31 18.98 25.35
C LYS A 74 4.15 18.56 24.45
N VAL A 75 3.46 17.49 24.82
CA VAL A 75 2.20 17.10 24.18
C VAL A 75 1.05 17.79 24.92
N CYS A 76 0.19 18.48 24.17
CA CYS A 76 -0.95 19.18 24.76
C CYS A 76 -1.97 18.17 25.28
N GLU A 77 -2.29 18.22 26.56
CA GLU A 77 -3.24 17.32 27.22
C GLU A 77 -4.69 17.49 26.71
N ARG A 78 -5.01 18.64 26.09
CA ARG A 78 -6.35 18.93 25.56
C ARG A 78 -6.56 18.44 24.13
N CYS A 79 -5.59 18.66 23.25
CA CYS A 79 -5.72 18.33 21.82
C CYS A 79 -4.77 17.23 21.33
N GLY A 80 -3.80 16.79 22.17
CA GLY A 80 -2.85 15.73 21.84
C GLY A 80 -1.76 16.14 20.84
N VAL A 81 -1.66 17.42 20.49
CA VAL A 81 -0.65 17.92 19.54
C VAL A 81 0.65 18.21 20.27
N GLU A 82 1.75 17.70 19.73
CA GLU A 82 3.09 18.00 20.22
C GLU A 82 3.51 19.41 19.78
N ILE A 83 4.11 20.15 20.72
CA ILE A 83 4.58 21.52 20.49
C ILE A 83 5.99 21.44 19.89
N THR A 84 6.05 21.53 18.56
CA THR A 84 7.27 21.47 17.77
C THR A 84 7.20 22.42 16.59
N ARG A 85 8.21 22.45 15.75
CA ARG A 85 8.21 23.25 14.52
C ARG A 85 7.25 22.62 13.49
N SER A 86 6.60 23.45 12.70
CA SER A 86 5.72 23.02 11.60
C SER A 86 6.47 22.24 10.50
N LYS A 87 7.80 22.39 10.40
CA LYS A 87 8.66 21.64 9.47
C LYS A 87 8.46 20.12 9.56
N VAL A 88 8.11 19.58 10.73
CA VAL A 88 7.86 18.14 10.91
C VAL A 88 6.71 17.61 10.02
N ARG A 89 5.82 18.46 9.55
CA ARG A 89 4.76 18.11 8.59
C ARG A 89 5.28 17.70 7.21
N ARG A 90 6.56 17.92 6.92
CA ARG A 90 7.25 17.41 5.74
C ARG A 90 7.88 16.04 5.95
N GLU A 91 8.00 15.60 7.19
CA GLU A 91 8.81 14.44 7.59
C GLU A 91 7.97 13.32 8.19
N ARG A 92 6.92 13.67 8.95
CA ARG A 92 6.10 12.67 9.68
C ARG A 92 5.17 11.91 8.77
N MET A 93 5.27 10.58 8.85
CA MET A 93 4.39 9.63 8.20
C MET A 93 3.20 9.28 9.09
N GLY A 94 2.07 8.95 8.48
CA GLY A 94 0.98 8.23 9.12
C GLY A 94 0.79 6.86 8.47
N HIS A 95 -0.24 6.13 8.86
CA HIS A 95 -0.63 4.89 8.20
C HIS A 95 -2.15 4.71 8.20
N ILE A 96 -2.63 3.83 7.34
CA ILE A 96 -4.02 3.35 7.30
C ILE A 96 -3.97 1.86 7.55
N GLU A 97 -4.61 1.39 8.61
CA GLU A 97 -4.75 -0.04 8.91
C GLU A 97 -5.87 -0.63 8.05
N LEU A 98 -5.52 -1.58 7.20
CA LEU A 98 -6.48 -2.19 6.26
C LEU A 98 -7.37 -3.22 6.94
N ALA A 99 -8.66 -3.21 6.63
CA ALA A 99 -9.65 -4.19 7.11
C ALA A 99 -9.47 -5.57 6.46
N ALA A 100 -8.83 -5.63 5.30
CA ALA A 100 -8.44 -6.85 4.61
C ALA A 100 -7.11 -6.63 3.89
N PRO A 101 -6.26 -7.66 3.77
CA PRO A 101 -5.00 -7.56 3.03
C PRO A 101 -5.23 -7.18 1.57
N VAL A 102 -4.30 -6.42 0.99
CA VAL A 102 -4.35 -5.94 -0.40
C VAL A 102 -3.04 -6.27 -1.10
N SER A 103 -3.09 -6.78 -2.32
CA SER A 103 -1.90 -7.05 -3.12
C SER A 103 -1.28 -5.76 -3.65
N HIS A 104 0.04 -5.66 -3.57
CA HIS A 104 0.77 -4.53 -4.16
C HIS A 104 0.84 -4.69 -5.68
N ILE A 105 0.27 -3.74 -6.41
CA ILE A 105 0.09 -3.82 -7.87
C ILE A 105 1.40 -3.97 -8.66
N TRP A 106 2.53 -3.46 -8.18
CA TRP A 106 3.81 -3.59 -8.87
C TRP A 106 4.30 -5.04 -8.95
N TYR A 107 4.06 -5.84 -7.90
CA TYR A 107 4.48 -7.24 -7.86
C TYR A 107 3.52 -8.18 -8.57
N PHE A 108 2.28 -7.74 -8.73
CA PHE A 108 1.26 -8.45 -9.49
C PHE A 108 1.27 -8.10 -10.98
N LYS A 109 1.14 -6.80 -11.34
CA LYS A 109 1.05 -6.31 -12.74
C LYS A 109 2.41 -5.94 -13.36
N GLY A 110 3.52 -6.25 -12.71
CA GLY A 110 4.84 -6.15 -13.31
C GLY A 110 5.00 -7.10 -14.50
N ILE A 111 5.92 -6.80 -15.39
CA ILE A 111 6.30 -7.69 -16.51
C ILE A 111 7.76 -8.07 -16.33
N PRO A 112 8.06 -9.32 -15.92
CA PRO A 112 7.12 -10.38 -15.52
C PRO A 112 6.49 -10.14 -14.14
N SER A 113 5.34 -10.80 -13.88
CA SER A 113 4.68 -10.75 -12.56
C SER A 113 5.53 -11.48 -11.52
N ARG A 114 6.00 -10.76 -10.48
CA ARG A 114 6.81 -11.35 -9.42
C ARG A 114 6.02 -12.36 -8.58
N LEU A 115 4.79 -12.00 -8.21
CA LEU A 115 3.88 -12.93 -7.51
C LEU A 115 3.58 -14.18 -8.36
N GLY A 116 3.31 -14.00 -9.66
CA GLY A 116 3.06 -15.12 -10.56
C GLY A 116 4.25 -16.05 -10.73
N LEU A 117 5.49 -15.52 -10.73
CA LEU A 117 6.71 -16.34 -10.81
C LEU A 117 6.98 -17.12 -9.52
N VAL A 118 6.79 -16.52 -8.35
CA VAL A 118 6.98 -17.19 -7.06
C VAL A 118 5.97 -18.33 -6.89
N LEU A 119 4.68 -18.04 -7.10
CA LEU A 119 3.60 -19.02 -6.94
C LEU A 119 3.46 -20.02 -8.10
N ASP A 120 4.18 -19.81 -9.19
CA ASP A 120 4.05 -20.55 -10.45
C ASP A 120 2.65 -20.51 -11.07
N ILE A 121 1.92 -19.41 -10.83
CA ILE A 121 0.56 -19.20 -11.32
C ILE A 121 0.59 -18.21 -12.48
N SER A 122 -0.19 -18.49 -13.53
CA SER A 122 -0.28 -17.55 -14.66
C SER A 122 -0.89 -16.21 -14.21
N PRO A 123 -0.41 -15.06 -14.71
CA PRO A 123 -0.93 -13.74 -14.34
C PRO A 123 -2.44 -13.58 -14.54
N ARG A 124 -3.01 -14.30 -15.54
CA ARG A 124 -4.46 -14.27 -15.82
C ARG A 124 -5.29 -14.91 -14.71
N TYR A 125 -4.84 -16.07 -14.19
CA TYR A 125 -5.52 -16.75 -13.10
C TYR A 125 -5.29 -16.01 -11.77
N LEU A 126 -4.07 -15.54 -11.51
CA LEU A 126 -3.75 -14.75 -10.34
C LEU A 126 -4.60 -13.46 -10.27
N GLU A 127 -4.83 -12.79 -11.41
CA GLU A 127 -5.74 -11.65 -11.48
C GLU A 127 -7.16 -12.00 -11.06
N LYS A 128 -7.69 -13.10 -11.58
CA LYS A 128 -9.05 -13.55 -11.23
C LYS A 128 -9.18 -13.90 -9.74
N VAL A 129 -8.15 -14.47 -9.13
CA VAL A 129 -8.12 -14.74 -7.68
C VAL A 129 -8.07 -13.45 -6.88
N LEU A 130 -7.13 -12.55 -7.18
CA LEU A 130 -6.93 -11.28 -6.45
C LEU A 130 -8.16 -10.36 -6.51
N TYR A 131 -8.93 -10.43 -7.61
CA TYR A 131 -10.13 -9.60 -7.80
C TYR A 131 -11.44 -10.36 -7.59
N PHE A 132 -11.39 -11.44 -6.79
CA PHE A 132 -12.56 -12.16 -6.30
C PHE A 132 -13.45 -12.78 -7.38
N ALA A 133 -12.87 -13.29 -8.46
CA ALA A 133 -13.55 -13.99 -9.54
C ALA A 133 -13.35 -15.52 -9.50
N LEU A 134 -12.26 -16.00 -8.90
CA LEU A 134 -11.95 -17.44 -8.75
C LEU A 134 -11.41 -17.71 -7.35
N TYR A 135 -11.61 -18.94 -6.89
CA TYR A 135 -11.01 -19.47 -5.67
C TYR A 135 -9.63 -20.07 -5.96
N ILE A 136 -8.79 -20.07 -4.94
CA ILE A 136 -7.52 -20.80 -4.94
C ILE A 136 -7.46 -21.67 -3.69
N VAL A 137 -7.05 -22.93 -3.85
CA VAL A 137 -6.87 -23.87 -2.75
C VAL A 137 -5.61 -23.51 -1.97
N THR A 138 -5.76 -23.17 -0.70
CA THR A 138 -4.64 -22.85 0.21
C THR A 138 -4.16 -24.09 0.94
N ASP A 139 -5.07 -24.97 1.32
CA ASP A 139 -4.79 -26.25 1.95
C ASP A 139 -5.72 -27.32 1.36
N PRO A 140 -5.16 -28.35 0.68
CA PRO A 140 -5.97 -29.41 0.07
C PRO A 140 -6.55 -30.40 1.09
N GLY A 141 -5.99 -30.50 2.33
CA GLY A 141 -6.40 -31.49 3.30
C GLY A 141 -6.35 -32.93 2.76
N ASP A 142 -7.31 -33.76 3.20
CA ASP A 142 -7.46 -35.16 2.75
C ASP A 142 -8.35 -35.29 1.50
N THR A 143 -8.31 -34.32 0.59
CA THR A 143 -9.09 -34.28 -0.64
C THR A 143 -8.25 -34.53 -1.89
N PRO A 144 -8.84 -34.85 -3.05
CA PRO A 144 -8.11 -35.02 -4.30
C PRO A 144 -7.66 -33.68 -4.94
N LEU A 145 -7.87 -32.55 -4.24
CA LEU A 145 -7.43 -31.25 -4.69
C LEU A 145 -5.92 -31.08 -4.54
N GLU A 146 -5.35 -30.23 -5.38
CA GLU A 146 -3.94 -29.85 -5.26
C GLU A 146 -3.80 -28.47 -4.63
N LYS A 147 -2.71 -28.23 -3.89
CA LYS A 147 -2.37 -26.90 -3.40
C LYS A 147 -2.21 -25.92 -4.56
N MET A 148 -2.74 -24.72 -4.44
CA MET A 148 -2.77 -23.68 -5.48
C MET A 148 -3.70 -24.02 -6.68
N GLN A 149 -4.48 -25.09 -6.62
CA GLN A 149 -5.50 -25.35 -7.64
C GLN A 149 -6.54 -24.23 -7.70
N ILE A 150 -6.92 -23.86 -8.90
CA ILE A 150 -7.89 -22.79 -9.16
C ILE A 150 -9.26 -23.39 -9.40
N LEU A 151 -10.26 -22.93 -8.65
CA LEU A 151 -11.64 -23.37 -8.74
C LEU A 151 -12.56 -22.21 -9.12
N ASN A 152 -13.53 -22.47 -9.98
CA ASN A 152 -14.63 -21.54 -10.19
C ASN A 152 -15.70 -21.70 -9.11
N GLU A 153 -16.71 -20.83 -9.08
CA GLU A 153 -17.78 -20.84 -8.08
C GLU A 153 -18.53 -22.19 -8.01
N LYS A 154 -18.79 -22.78 -9.19
CA LYS A 154 -19.49 -24.07 -9.29
C LYS A 154 -18.62 -25.22 -8.77
N GLU A 155 -17.38 -25.31 -9.22
CA GLU A 155 -16.42 -26.31 -8.75
C GLU A 155 -16.18 -26.21 -7.25
N TYR A 156 -16.07 -24.99 -6.72
CA TYR A 156 -15.95 -24.76 -5.29
C TYR A 156 -17.17 -25.25 -4.52
N ALA A 157 -18.38 -24.95 -4.99
CA ALA A 157 -19.63 -25.43 -4.37
C ALA A 157 -19.75 -26.96 -4.38
N GLU A 158 -19.41 -27.61 -5.51
CA GLU A 158 -19.38 -29.07 -5.64
C GLU A 158 -18.38 -29.73 -4.69
N MET A 159 -17.20 -29.12 -4.53
CA MET A 159 -16.18 -29.62 -3.60
C MET A 159 -16.60 -29.42 -2.15
N ARG A 160 -17.20 -28.28 -1.81
CA ARG A 160 -17.76 -28.02 -0.46
C ARG A 160 -18.90 -28.96 -0.10
N GLU A 161 -19.77 -29.30 -1.05
CA GLU A 161 -20.84 -30.28 -0.82
C GLU A 161 -20.31 -31.70 -0.56
N ARG A 162 -19.16 -32.04 -1.21
CA ARG A 162 -18.59 -33.39 -1.13
C ARG A 162 -17.63 -33.59 0.04
N TYR A 163 -16.82 -32.57 0.37
CA TYR A 163 -15.72 -32.64 1.33
C TYR A 163 -15.86 -31.66 2.50
N GLU A 164 -16.96 -30.92 2.58
CA GLU A 164 -17.25 -29.97 3.65
C GLU A 164 -16.06 -29.06 4.01
N ASP A 165 -15.53 -29.21 5.22
CA ASP A 165 -14.42 -28.42 5.76
C ASP A 165 -13.04 -29.11 5.69
N ASP A 166 -12.92 -30.25 4.97
CA ASP A 166 -11.68 -31.00 4.84
C ASP A 166 -10.61 -30.29 4.00
N PHE A 167 -10.95 -29.22 3.29
CA PHE A 167 -10.02 -28.41 2.55
C PHE A 167 -10.27 -26.90 2.78
N LYS A 168 -9.24 -26.09 2.53
CA LYS A 168 -9.36 -24.62 2.57
C LYS A 168 -9.10 -24.04 1.20
N ALA A 169 -9.99 -23.17 0.77
CA ALA A 169 -9.83 -22.35 -0.42
C ALA A 169 -10.36 -20.94 -0.16
N GLY A 170 -9.73 -19.96 -0.75
CA GLY A 170 -10.07 -18.56 -0.55
C GLY A 170 -9.95 -17.73 -1.82
N MET A 171 -10.31 -16.47 -1.70
CA MET A 171 -10.18 -15.46 -2.75
C MET A 171 -9.40 -14.26 -2.26
N GLY A 172 -8.91 -13.46 -3.20
CA GLY A 172 -8.26 -12.19 -2.90
C GLY A 172 -6.84 -12.30 -2.37
N ALA A 173 -6.32 -11.19 -1.91
CA ALA A 173 -4.95 -11.08 -1.41
C ALA A 173 -4.72 -11.87 -0.11
N GLU A 174 -5.77 -12.14 0.66
CA GLU A 174 -5.71 -12.91 1.91
C GLU A 174 -5.27 -14.36 1.64
N ALA A 175 -5.92 -15.04 0.68
CA ALA A 175 -5.55 -16.39 0.27
C ALA A 175 -4.14 -16.45 -0.34
N VAL A 176 -3.79 -15.46 -1.15
CA VAL A 176 -2.45 -15.35 -1.72
C VAL A 176 -1.39 -15.15 -0.63
N LYS A 177 -1.68 -14.35 0.39
CA LYS A 177 -0.79 -14.14 1.54
C LYS A 177 -0.53 -15.44 2.30
N GLU A 178 -1.58 -16.20 2.60
CA GLU A 178 -1.48 -17.51 3.26
C GLU A 178 -0.56 -18.46 2.48
N LEU A 179 -0.71 -18.53 1.16
CA LEU A 179 0.17 -19.32 0.30
C LEU A 179 1.63 -18.87 0.36
N LEU A 180 1.88 -17.56 0.32
CA LEU A 180 3.24 -16.98 0.38
C LEU A 180 3.92 -17.25 1.73
N GLN A 181 3.16 -17.21 2.83
CA GLN A 181 3.65 -17.53 4.18
C GLN A 181 4.05 -19.00 4.32
N GLY A 182 3.41 -19.89 3.58
CA GLY A 182 3.71 -21.33 3.56
C GLY A 182 4.88 -21.73 2.67
N ILE A 183 5.58 -20.78 2.02
CA ILE A 183 6.73 -21.05 1.15
C ILE A 183 8.04 -20.81 1.90
N ASP A 184 8.86 -21.86 2.00
CA ASP A 184 10.27 -21.70 2.39
C ASP A 184 11.10 -21.29 1.16
N VAL A 185 11.67 -20.08 1.23
CA VAL A 185 12.42 -19.48 0.11
C VAL A 185 13.70 -20.27 -0.18
N ALA A 186 14.38 -20.81 0.85
CA ALA A 186 15.60 -21.57 0.69
C ALA A 186 15.32 -22.91 0.00
N GLN A 187 14.31 -23.63 0.49
CA GLN A 187 13.87 -24.89 -0.12
C GLN A 187 13.43 -24.69 -1.57
N LEU A 188 12.58 -23.68 -1.84
CA LEU A 188 12.10 -23.39 -3.21
C LEU A 188 13.27 -23.09 -4.16
N ARG A 189 14.29 -22.36 -3.68
CA ARG A 189 15.48 -22.03 -4.46
C ARG A 189 16.24 -23.31 -4.84
N ASP A 190 16.47 -24.23 -3.88
CA ASP A 190 17.20 -25.47 -4.09
C ASP A 190 16.43 -26.41 -5.03
N GLU A 191 15.11 -26.51 -4.91
CA GLU A 191 14.22 -27.24 -5.84
C GLU A 191 14.33 -26.70 -7.26
N LEU A 192 14.23 -25.39 -7.46
CA LEU A 192 14.34 -24.75 -8.76
C LEU A 192 15.74 -24.92 -9.39
N THR A 193 16.78 -24.93 -8.56
CA THR A 193 18.16 -25.16 -9.01
C THR A 193 18.35 -26.61 -9.51
N ALA A 194 17.82 -27.58 -8.77
CA ALA A 194 17.86 -29.00 -9.18
C ALA A 194 17.04 -29.24 -10.47
N GLU A 195 15.83 -28.65 -10.58
CA GLU A 195 15.05 -28.76 -11.79
C GLU A 195 15.73 -28.12 -13.03
N LEU A 196 16.55 -27.09 -12.82
CA LEU A 196 17.24 -26.39 -13.89
C LEU A 196 18.31 -27.24 -14.58
N GLU A 197 18.95 -28.16 -13.86
CA GLU A 197 20.01 -29.04 -14.39
C GLU A 197 19.50 -29.91 -15.54
N GLY A 198 18.26 -30.41 -15.44
CA GLY A 198 17.63 -31.23 -16.48
C GLY A 198 16.76 -30.50 -17.50
N ALA A 199 16.57 -29.18 -17.34
CA ALA A 199 15.64 -28.43 -18.14
C ALA A 199 16.26 -27.85 -19.42
N THR A 200 15.50 -27.91 -20.54
CA THR A 200 15.90 -27.36 -21.85
C THR A 200 14.79 -26.44 -22.43
N GLY A 201 15.14 -25.65 -23.43
CA GLY A 201 14.20 -24.83 -24.17
C GLY A 201 13.43 -23.81 -23.31
N GLN A 202 12.14 -23.69 -23.55
CA GLN A 202 11.28 -22.71 -22.87
C GLN A 202 11.09 -22.99 -21.37
N LYS A 203 11.13 -24.28 -20.96
CA LYS A 203 11.06 -24.65 -19.54
C LYS A 203 12.26 -24.08 -18.78
N ARG A 204 13.48 -24.19 -19.33
CA ARG A 204 14.69 -23.62 -18.76
C ARG A 204 14.58 -22.10 -18.58
N VAL A 205 14.08 -21.37 -19.59
CA VAL A 205 13.90 -19.91 -19.53
C VAL A 205 12.90 -19.51 -18.45
N ARG A 206 11.82 -20.28 -18.27
CA ARG A 206 10.84 -20.03 -17.21
C ARG A 206 11.44 -20.27 -15.83
N LEU A 207 12.16 -21.37 -15.62
CA LEU A 207 12.82 -21.70 -14.37
C LEU A 207 13.87 -20.65 -13.99
N LEU A 208 14.69 -20.19 -14.94
CA LEU A 208 15.64 -19.11 -14.71
C LEU A 208 14.98 -17.82 -14.21
N LYS A 209 13.86 -17.43 -14.82
CA LYS A 209 13.10 -16.24 -14.38
C LYS A 209 12.51 -16.41 -12.97
N ARG A 210 12.08 -17.62 -12.62
CA ARG A 210 11.59 -17.93 -11.27
C ARG A 210 12.73 -17.88 -10.26
N LEU A 211 13.83 -18.55 -10.58
CA LEU A 211 15.01 -18.61 -9.72
C LEU A 211 15.58 -17.20 -9.45
N ASP A 212 15.67 -16.35 -10.45
CA ASP A 212 16.14 -14.96 -10.31
C ASP A 212 15.33 -14.16 -9.26
N VAL A 213 14.00 -14.33 -9.25
CA VAL A 213 13.14 -13.67 -8.25
C VAL A 213 13.32 -14.29 -6.86
N VAL A 214 13.34 -15.61 -6.77
CA VAL A 214 13.51 -16.34 -5.50
C VAL A 214 14.88 -16.05 -4.87
N ASP A 215 15.92 -16.03 -5.68
CA ASP A 215 17.29 -15.68 -5.26
C ASP A 215 17.37 -14.22 -4.75
N ALA A 216 16.69 -13.29 -5.41
CA ALA A 216 16.61 -11.92 -4.94
C ALA A 216 15.94 -11.80 -3.55
N PHE A 217 14.89 -12.57 -3.28
CA PHE A 217 14.29 -12.65 -1.94
C PHE A 217 15.21 -13.30 -0.92
N TYR A 218 15.86 -14.41 -1.27
CA TYR A 218 16.80 -15.12 -0.42
C TYR A 218 17.95 -14.20 0.05
N HIS A 219 18.60 -13.52 -0.88
CA HIS A 219 19.74 -12.63 -0.57
C HIS A 219 19.37 -11.32 0.10
N SER A 220 18.18 -10.78 -0.17
CA SER A 220 17.73 -9.51 0.43
C SER A 220 17.20 -9.65 1.85
N GLY A 221 16.82 -10.88 2.26
CA GLY A 221 16.15 -11.13 3.52
C GLY A 221 14.72 -10.59 3.60
N ASN A 222 14.15 -10.15 2.48
CA ASN A 222 12.74 -9.77 2.41
C ASN A 222 11.84 -11.01 2.48
N LYS A 223 10.72 -10.91 3.18
CA LYS A 223 9.72 -11.97 3.18
C LYS A 223 8.78 -11.84 1.98
N LEU A 224 8.37 -12.97 1.43
CA LEU A 224 7.46 -13.03 0.27
C LEU A 224 6.10 -12.38 0.59
N GLU A 225 5.59 -12.56 1.79
CA GLU A 225 4.32 -12.01 2.27
C GLU A 225 4.28 -10.46 2.29
N TRP A 226 5.45 -9.79 2.30
CA TRP A 226 5.51 -8.32 2.24
C TRP A 226 5.10 -7.73 0.89
N MET A 227 4.89 -8.56 -0.12
CA MET A 227 4.24 -8.15 -1.37
C MET A 227 2.73 -7.94 -1.21
N ILE A 228 2.16 -8.37 -0.08
CA ILE A 228 0.78 -8.14 0.33
C ILE A 228 0.78 -7.13 1.48
N LEU A 229 -0.05 -6.10 1.36
CA LEU A 229 -0.11 -4.98 2.28
C LEU A 229 -1.22 -5.18 3.32
N ASP A 230 -0.89 -5.08 4.61
CA ASP A 230 -1.84 -5.00 5.71
C ASP A 230 -2.06 -3.56 6.18
N ALA A 231 -1.05 -2.71 5.97
CA ALA A 231 -1.09 -1.30 6.29
C ALA A 231 -0.55 -0.48 5.11
N ILE A 232 -1.10 0.71 4.91
CA ILE A 232 -0.67 1.65 3.87
C ILE A 232 -0.02 2.85 4.51
N PRO A 233 1.23 3.22 4.12
CA PRO A 233 1.85 4.43 4.61
C PRO A 233 1.14 5.67 4.04
N VAL A 234 0.90 6.65 4.89
CA VAL A 234 0.37 7.96 4.49
C VAL A 234 1.53 8.95 4.52
N ILE A 235 1.88 9.47 3.36
CA ILE A 235 3.00 10.40 3.22
C ILE A 235 2.71 11.74 3.91
N PRO A 236 3.73 12.49 4.32
CA PRO A 236 3.58 13.77 5.01
C PRO A 236 2.67 14.76 4.27
N PRO A 237 1.87 15.58 4.98
CA PRO A 237 0.92 16.53 4.37
C PRO A 237 1.56 17.55 3.44
N ASP A 238 2.77 18.03 3.75
CA ASP A 238 3.44 19.05 2.97
C ASP A 238 3.97 18.54 1.61
N ILE A 239 4.04 17.20 1.43
CA ILE A 239 4.35 16.58 0.14
C ILE A 239 3.09 16.42 -0.74
N ARG A 240 1.90 16.50 -0.13
CA ARG A 240 0.59 16.46 -0.78
C ARG A 240 -0.29 17.63 -0.35
N PRO A 241 0.15 18.87 -0.60
CA PRO A 241 -0.44 20.07 -0.01
C PRO A 241 -1.89 20.32 -0.47
N MET A 242 -2.62 21.03 0.37
CA MET A 242 -3.91 21.60 0.08
C MET A 242 -3.82 23.12 0.33
N VAL A 243 -3.97 23.92 -0.72
CA VAL A 243 -3.74 25.37 -0.68
C VAL A 243 -5.04 26.09 -0.99
N GLN A 244 -5.37 27.11 -0.20
CA GLN A 244 -6.49 27.98 -0.48
C GLN A 244 -6.11 28.97 -1.57
N LEU A 245 -6.93 29.05 -2.62
CA LEU A 245 -6.83 30.04 -3.70
C LEU A 245 -7.68 31.26 -3.40
N ASP A 246 -7.42 32.33 -4.13
CA ASP A 246 -8.28 33.52 -4.13
C ASP A 246 -9.73 33.17 -4.47
N GLY A 247 -10.68 33.74 -3.75
CA GLY A 247 -12.09 33.39 -3.88
C GLY A 247 -12.57 32.19 -3.08
N GLY A 248 -11.77 31.72 -2.10
CA GLY A 248 -12.20 30.68 -1.13
C GLY A 248 -12.18 29.24 -1.68
N ARG A 249 -11.70 29.02 -2.91
CA ARG A 249 -11.51 27.68 -3.49
C ARG A 249 -10.21 27.06 -3.00
N PHE A 250 -10.16 25.72 -2.97
CA PHE A 250 -8.96 24.97 -2.59
C PHE A 250 -8.38 24.23 -3.79
N ALA A 251 -7.07 24.35 -3.97
CA ALA A 251 -6.28 23.47 -4.81
C ALA A 251 -5.67 22.37 -3.94
N THR A 252 -5.86 21.12 -4.31
CA THR A 252 -5.36 19.98 -3.58
C THR A 252 -4.57 19.05 -4.49
N SER A 253 -3.61 18.34 -3.90
CA SER A 253 -2.93 17.24 -4.59
C SER A 253 -3.90 16.09 -4.90
N ASP A 254 -3.77 15.48 -6.06
CA ASP A 254 -4.56 14.30 -6.46
C ASP A 254 -4.43 13.15 -5.45
N LEU A 255 -3.29 13.03 -4.77
CA LEU A 255 -3.07 12.01 -3.75
C LEU A 255 -4.06 12.09 -2.59
N ASN A 256 -4.50 13.29 -2.21
CA ASN A 256 -5.49 13.44 -1.15
C ASN A 256 -6.83 12.80 -1.54
N ASP A 257 -7.25 12.91 -2.79
CA ASP A 257 -8.47 12.26 -3.28
C ASP A 257 -8.30 10.73 -3.33
N LEU A 258 -7.15 10.24 -3.78
CA LEU A 258 -6.84 8.81 -3.80
C LEU A 258 -6.80 8.21 -2.38
N TYR A 259 -6.16 8.87 -1.42
CA TYR A 259 -6.20 8.45 -0.01
C TYR A 259 -7.62 8.47 0.57
N ARG A 260 -8.41 9.49 0.27
CA ARG A 260 -9.81 9.57 0.72
C ARG A 260 -10.62 8.39 0.21
N ARG A 261 -10.43 7.98 -1.05
CA ARG A 261 -11.10 6.80 -1.62
C ARG A 261 -10.72 5.53 -0.88
N VAL A 262 -9.44 5.33 -0.58
CA VAL A 262 -8.97 4.18 0.21
C VAL A 262 -9.61 4.17 1.60
N ILE A 263 -9.57 5.30 2.33
CA ILE A 263 -10.12 5.37 3.68
C ILE A 263 -11.63 5.12 3.68
N ASN A 264 -12.38 5.68 2.74
CA ASN A 264 -13.82 5.48 2.63
C ASN A 264 -14.17 4.00 2.38
N ARG A 265 -13.45 3.33 1.46
CA ARG A 265 -13.66 1.90 1.19
C ARG A 265 -13.27 1.04 2.39
N ASN A 266 -12.17 1.35 3.01
CA ASN A 266 -11.69 0.66 4.20
C ASN A 266 -12.67 0.75 5.37
N ASN A 267 -13.16 1.96 5.68
CA ASN A 267 -14.14 2.18 6.74
C ASN A 267 -15.48 1.49 6.44
N ARG A 268 -15.90 1.51 5.18
CA ARG A 268 -17.10 0.79 4.76
C ARG A 268 -16.95 -0.71 4.93
N LEU A 269 -15.79 -1.28 4.56
CA LEU A 269 -15.49 -2.69 4.75
C LEU A 269 -15.46 -3.06 6.24
N LYS A 270 -14.79 -2.28 7.09
CA LYS A 270 -14.77 -2.49 8.56
C LYS A 270 -16.20 -2.58 9.09
N ARG A 271 -17.06 -1.64 8.71
CA ARG A 271 -18.46 -1.62 9.14
C ARG A 271 -19.26 -2.81 8.63
N LEU A 272 -19.05 -3.26 7.39
CA LEU A 272 -19.74 -4.44 6.85
C LEU A 272 -19.32 -5.71 7.58
N LEU A 273 -18.04 -5.85 7.92
CA LEU A 273 -17.53 -6.97 8.72
C LEU A 273 -18.12 -6.98 10.14
N GLU A 274 -18.17 -5.84 10.81
CA GLU A 274 -18.76 -5.67 12.15
C GLU A 274 -20.26 -6.01 12.17
N LEU A 275 -20.98 -5.69 11.10
CA LEU A 275 -22.41 -5.97 10.96
C LEU A 275 -22.73 -7.41 10.50
N GLY A 276 -21.74 -8.24 10.21
CA GLY A 276 -21.94 -9.58 9.68
C GLY A 276 -22.65 -9.59 8.32
N ALA A 277 -22.33 -8.65 7.44
CA ALA A 277 -22.96 -8.51 6.12
C ALA A 277 -22.77 -9.78 5.26
N PRO A 278 -23.69 -10.08 4.31
CA PRO A 278 -23.57 -11.21 3.40
C PRO A 278 -22.22 -11.23 2.67
N GLU A 279 -21.66 -12.42 2.50
CA GLU A 279 -20.32 -12.61 1.92
C GLU A 279 -20.15 -11.96 0.54
N ILE A 280 -21.17 -12.00 -0.29
CA ILE A 280 -21.12 -11.39 -1.62
C ILE A 280 -20.90 -9.87 -1.58
N ILE A 281 -21.47 -9.20 -0.57
CA ILE A 281 -21.30 -7.75 -0.36
C ILE A 281 -19.89 -7.48 0.16
N VAL A 282 -19.43 -8.29 1.11
CA VAL A 282 -18.07 -8.19 1.67
C VAL A 282 -17.01 -8.41 0.58
N ARG A 283 -17.17 -9.44 -0.26
CA ARG A 283 -16.26 -9.70 -1.40
C ARG A 283 -16.21 -8.52 -2.36
N ASN A 284 -17.35 -7.94 -2.69
CA ASN A 284 -17.39 -6.78 -3.59
C ASN A 284 -16.67 -5.57 -2.98
N GLU A 285 -16.85 -5.31 -1.68
CA GLU A 285 -16.17 -4.19 -1.03
C GLU A 285 -14.65 -4.45 -0.87
N LYS A 286 -14.23 -5.70 -0.58
CA LYS A 286 -12.81 -6.11 -0.60
C LYS A 286 -12.19 -5.86 -1.99
N ARG A 287 -12.90 -6.21 -3.07
CA ARG A 287 -12.46 -5.94 -4.44
C ARG A 287 -12.33 -4.45 -4.71
N MET A 288 -13.29 -3.63 -4.27
CA MET A 288 -13.24 -2.17 -4.45
C MET A 288 -12.12 -1.53 -3.61
N LEU A 289 -11.81 -2.08 -2.44
CA LEU A 289 -10.65 -1.66 -1.64
C LEU A 289 -9.34 -1.98 -2.39
N GLN A 290 -9.20 -3.20 -2.93
CA GLN A 290 -8.05 -3.57 -3.77
C GLN A 290 -7.87 -2.59 -4.94
N GLU A 291 -8.93 -2.27 -5.67
CA GLU A 291 -8.89 -1.34 -6.80
C GLU A 291 -8.53 0.10 -6.38
N SER A 292 -9.00 0.56 -5.22
CA SER A 292 -8.66 1.89 -4.71
C SER A 292 -7.18 2.01 -4.29
N VAL A 293 -6.62 0.95 -3.73
CA VAL A 293 -5.18 0.90 -3.39
C VAL A 293 -4.33 0.80 -4.65
N ASP A 294 -4.75 0.03 -5.65
CA ASP A 294 -4.07 -0.03 -6.94
C ASP A 294 -3.97 1.37 -7.59
N ALA A 295 -5.07 2.13 -7.56
CA ALA A 295 -5.09 3.50 -8.08
C ALA A 295 -4.20 4.45 -7.27
N LEU A 296 -4.09 4.29 -5.95
CA LEU A 296 -3.20 5.10 -5.12
C LEU A 296 -1.74 4.86 -5.47
N ILE A 297 -1.33 3.60 -5.68
CA ILE A 297 0.06 3.22 -5.95
C ILE A 297 0.45 3.51 -7.39
N ASP A 298 -0.31 3.02 -8.37
CA ASP A 298 -0.02 3.17 -9.81
C ASP A 298 -1.32 3.24 -10.63
N ASN A 299 -1.90 4.42 -10.70
CA ASN A 299 -3.16 4.65 -11.38
C ASN A 299 -3.06 4.38 -12.88
N GLY A 300 -3.97 3.55 -13.41
CA GLY A 300 -4.00 3.17 -14.82
C GLY A 300 -3.14 1.95 -15.18
N ARG A 301 -2.45 1.34 -14.22
CA ARG A 301 -1.69 0.10 -14.46
C ARG A 301 -2.60 -1.10 -14.74
N ARG A 302 -3.76 -1.12 -14.12
CA ARG A 302 -4.81 -2.12 -14.34
C ARG A 302 -6.06 -1.45 -14.91
N GLY A 303 -6.21 -1.50 -16.23
CA GLY A 303 -7.41 -0.99 -16.91
C GLY A 303 -7.48 0.54 -16.99
N ARG A 304 -8.70 1.07 -16.97
CA ARG A 304 -8.92 2.51 -17.09
C ARG A 304 -8.48 3.23 -15.83
N PRO A 305 -7.72 4.34 -15.93
CA PRO A 305 -7.32 5.11 -14.77
C PRO A 305 -8.52 5.79 -14.10
N VAL A 306 -8.42 5.97 -12.79
CA VAL A 306 -9.33 6.83 -12.04
C VAL A 306 -9.09 8.27 -12.46
N THR A 307 -10.17 8.98 -12.81
CA THR A 307 -10.12 10.35 -13.32
C THR A 307 -10.72 11.34 -12.35
N GLY A 308 -10.24 12.56 -12.42
CA GLY A 308 -10.81 13.75 -11.79
C GLY A 308 -11.68 14.56 -12.75
N PRO A 309 -11.89 15.84 -12.47
CA PRO A 309 -12.59 16.76 -13.36
C PRO A 309 -11.98 16.76 -14.77
N ASN A 310 -12.83 16.92 -15.78
CA ASN A 310 -12.42 16.93 -17.20
C ASN A 310 -11.76 15.61 -17.68
N ASN A 311 -12.11 14.48 -17.07
CA ASN A 311 -11.55 13.17 -17.42
C ASN A 311 -10.00 13.07 -17.34
N ARG A 312 -9.35 13.98 -16.63
CA ARG A 312 -7.91 13.92 -16.41
C ARG A 312 -7.56 12.79 -15.43
N PRO A 313 -6.66 11.87 -15.80
CA PRO A 313 -6.18 10.85 -14.87
C PRO A 313 -5.55 11.46 -13.62
N LEU A 314 -5.89 10.93 -12.44
CA LEU A 314 -5.29 11.38 -11.18
C LEU A 314 -3.85 10.89 -11.08
N LYS A 315 -2.97 11.76 -10.59
CA LYS A 315 -1.55 11.48 -10.39
C LYS A 315 -1.35 10.63 -9.14
N SER A 316 -0.85 9.40 -9.34
CA SER A 316 -0.60 8.42 -8.28
C SER A 316 0.79 8.58 -7.64
N LEU A 317 1.08 7.78 -6.60
CA LEU A 317 2.42 7.74 -5.96
C LEU A 317 3.52 7.37 -6.96
N SER A 318 3.27 6.40 -7.83
CA SER A 318 4.20 5.99 -8.89
C SER A 318 4.56 7.15 -9.82
N ASP A 319 3.59 7.99 -10.17
CA ASP A 319 3.79 9.14 -11.05
C ASP A 319 4.65 10.24 -10.41
N MET A 320 4.71 10.29 -9.08
CA MET A 320 5.62 11.21 -8.37
C MET A 320 7.09 10.80 -8.47
N LEU A 321 7.36 9.54 -8.77
CA LEU A 321 8.72 9.00 -8.92
C LEU A 321 9.21 9.04 -10.36
N LYS A 322 8.30 8.93 -11.33
CA LYS A 322 8.57 8.81 -12.76
C LYS A 322 8.82 10.17 -13.44
N GLY A 323 9.52 10.09 -14.58
CA GLY A 323 9.64 11.17 -15.56
C GLY A 323 10.55 12.32 -15.15
N LYS A 324 10.51 13.39 -15.94
CA LYS A 324 11.39 14.57 -15.83
C LYS A 324 11.19 15.33 -14.50
N GLN A 325 9.96 15.37 -14.01
CA GLN A 325 9.57 16.06 -12.77
C GLN A 325 9.48 15.10 -11.58
N GLY A 326 9.82 13.82 -11.76
CA GLY A 326 9.84 12.83 -10.70
C GLY A 326 10.99 13.02 -9.73
N ARG A 327 10.87 12.43 -8.54
CA ARG A 327 11.84 12.56 -7.44
C ARG A 327 13.25 12.13 -7.83
N PHE A 328 13.40 11.05 -8.59
CA PHE A 328 14.72 10.57 -9.01
C PHE A 328 15.47 11.61 -9.85
N ARG A 329 14.84 12.16 -10.88
CA ARG A 329 15.49 13.10 -11.78
C ARG A 329 15.58 14.52 -11.21
N GLN A 330 14.59 14.96 -10.45
CA GLN A 330 14.49 16.36 -10.01
C GLN A 330 15.10 16.62 -8.63
N ASN A 331 15.16 15.63 -7.74
CA ASN A 331 15.58 15.83 -6.36
C ASN A 331 16.74 14.94 -5.92
N LEU A 332 17.06 13.86 -6.64
CA LEU A 332 18.11 12.90 -6.26
C LEU A 332 19.32 12.96 -7.20
N LEU A 333 19.12 12.81 -8.51
CA LEU A 333 20.22 12.89 -9.50
C LEU A 333 20.76 14.32 -9.65
N GLY A 334 19.97 15.33 -9.39
CA GLY A 334 20.37 16.73 -9.36
C GLY A 334 19.43 17.50 -8.45
N LYS A 335 19.99 18.41 -7.65
CA LYS A 335 19.27 19.29 -6.73
C LYS A 335 19.56 20.74 -7.05
N ARG A 336 18.60 21.62 -6.78
CA ARG A 336 18.85 23.05 -6.66
C ARG A 336 19.17 23.34 -5.20
N VAL A 337 20.27 24.05 -4.98
CA VAL A 337 20.70 24.51 -3.65
C VAL A 337 20.56 26.03 -3.58
N ASP A 338 20.65 26.58 -2.39
CA ASP A 338 20.61 28.04 -2.19
C ASP A 338 21.69 28.72 -3.04
N TYR A 339 21.36 29.90 -3.57
CA TYR A 339 22.21 30.68 -4.47
C TYR A 339 22.52 30.00 -5.82
N SER A 340 21.82 28.95 -6.18
CA SER A 340 21.91 28.32 -7.50
C SER A 340 20.69 28.68 -8.38
N GLY A 341 20.94 28.83 -9.68
CA GLY A 341 19.93 29.13 -10.67
C GLY A 341 20.23 28.48 -12.02
N ARG A 342 19.27 28.58 -12.93
CA ARG A 342 19.43 28.13 -14.32
C ARG A 342 18.80 29.14 -15.26
#